data_45d35ea0d4bfde60ba9ed64ad0371f67
#
_entry.id   45d35ea0d4bfde60ba9ed64ad0371f67
#
_cell.length_a   1.000
_cell.length_b   1.000
_cell.length_c   1.000
_cell.angle_alpha   90.00
_cell.angle_beta   90.00
_cell.angle_gamma   90.00
#
_symmetry.space_group_name_H-M   'P 1'
#
loop_
_entity.id
_entity.type
_entity.pdbx_description
1 polymer ?
#
loop_
_entity_poly.entity_id
_entity_poly.type
_entity_poly.pdbx_seq_one_letter_code
_entity_poly.pdbx_strand_id
1 'polypeptide(L)'
;MLMAISTIVFDLGGVLCRYQPELRLQELARMYGRPPEDVHRSLYGSGFIGETELGYWNAEQIISEIGARLGRPVDRTELERAWLASFQVDDEVLELVGRMAVRHRTAILTNNDLLLREALLSTRPELGERFDDIVFSSELHAVKPTAESFRRALSVMKAEPSEVLFIDDSDSNVTGALHAGISAVYFQSAQQLATELRKRGLLGG
;
A
#
# COMPACT_ATOMS: atom_id res chain seq x y z
N MET A 1 23.67 19.67 10.22
CA MET A 1 23.24 19.91 8.83
C MET A 1 22.06 18.97 8.62
N LEU A 2 20.86 19.46 8.38
CA LEU A 2 19.72 18.59 8.02
C LEU A 2 20.12 17.87 6.72
N MET A 3 20.09 16.55 6.73
CA MET A 3 20.32 15.76 5.52
C MET A 3 19.21 16.07 4.51
N ALA A 4 19.58 16.17 3.24
CA ALA A 4 18.59 16.43 2.20
C ALA A 4 17.75 15.16 1.98
N ILE A 5 16.43 15.30 1.85
CA ILE A 5 15.55 14.20 1.47
C ILE A 5 15.94 13.72 0.08
N SER A 6 16.30 12.46 -0.04
CA SER A 6 16.68 11.80 -1.28
C SER A 6 15.61 10.82 -1.77
N THR A 7 14.79 10.30 -0.86
CA THR A 7 13.77 9.28 -1.15
C THR A 7 12.41 9.70 -0.59
N ILE A 8 11.37 9.60 -1.42
CA ILE A 8 9.99 9.91 -1.01
C ILE A 8 9.19 8.60 -1.11
N VAL A 9 8.60 8.20 0.02
CA VAL A 9 7.88 6.93 0.17
C VAL A 9 6.40 7.22 0.38
N PHE A 10 5.56 6.57 -0.39
CA PHE A 10 4.11 6.73 -0.37
C PHE A 10 3.42 5.48 0.15
N ASP A 11 2.36 5.63 0.94
CA ASP A 11 1.40 4.55 1.04
C ASP A 11 0.62 4.38 -0.27
N LEU A 12 0.02 3.20 -0.46
CA LEU A 12 -0.80 2.89 -1.63
C LEU A 12 -2.26 3.28 -1.39
N GLY A 13 -2.91 2.63 -0.44
CA GLY A 13 -4.33 2.82 -0.15
C GLY A 13 -4.58 4.06 0.69
N GLY A 14 -5.41 5.00 0.21
CA GLY A 14 -5.65 6.28 0.87
C GLY A 14 -4.70 7.39 0.44
N VAL A 15 -3.61 7.07 -0.28
CA VAL A 15 -2.65 8.05 -0.82
C VAL A 15 -2.57 7.98 -2.35
N LEU A 16 -1.94 6.94 -2.90
CA LEU A 16 -1.83 6.75 -4.37
C LEU A 16 -3.13 6.26 -5.00
N CYS A 17 -3.96 5.61 -4.20
CA CYS A 17 -5.28 5.12 -4.59
C CYS A 17 -6.32 5.53 -3.57
N ARG A 18 -7.49 5.97 -3.99
CA ARG A 18 -8.66 5.98 -3.11
C ARG A 18 -8.95 4.56 -2.69
N TYR A 19 -9.01 4.31 -1.39
CA TYR A 19 -9.24 2.98 -0.84
C TYR A 19 -10.66 2.82 -0.34
N GLN A 20 -11.40 1.87 -0.95
CA GLN A 20 -12.80 1.57 -0.68
C GLN A 20 -12.97 0.06 -0.41
N PRO A 21 -12.65 -0.41 0.83
CA PRO A 21 -12.66 -1.84 1.16
C PRO A 21 -14.03 -2.51 0.96
N GLU A 22 -15.12 -1.75 1.04
CA GLU A 22 -16.48 -2.22 0.81
C GLU A 22 -16.71 -2.72 -0.61
N LEU A 23 -15.99 -2.19 -1.61
CA LEU A 23 -16.11 -2.67 -2.99
C LEU A 23 -15.59 -4.10 -3.13
N ARG A 24 -14.48 -4.44 -2.49
CA ARG A 24 -13.97 -5.83 -2.43
C ARG A 24 -14.98 -6.75 -1.78
N LEU A 25 -15.55 -6.35 -0.64
CA LEU A 25 -16.54 -7.13 0.06
C LEU A 25 -17.80 -7.37 -0.78
N GLN A 26 -18.28 -6.35 -1.48
CA GLN A 26 -19.43 -6.44 -2.39
C GLN A 26 -19.16 -7.39 -3.57
N GLU A 27 -17.99 -7.28 -4.20
CA GLU A 27 -17.60 -8.17 -5.30
C GLU A 27 -17.50 -9.63 -4.83
N LEU A 28 -16.85 -9.89 -3.71
CA LEU A 28 -16.78 -11.24 -3.13
C LEU A 28 -18.16 -11.76 -2.74
N ALA A 29 -19.00 -10.93 -2.12
CA ALA A 29 -20.37 -11.28 -1.78
C ALA A 29 -21.18 -11.70 -3.02
N ARG A 30 -21.09 -10.92 -4.11
CA ARG A 30 -21.71 -11.23 -5.38
C ARG A 30 -21.18 -12.54 -5.99
N MET A 31 -19.85 -12.70 -6.00
CA MET A 31 -19.17 -13.89 -6.56
C MET A 31 -19.61 -15.17 -5.85
N TYR A 32 -19.72 -15.15 -4.54
CA TYR A 32 -20.02 -16.32 -3.72
C TYR A 32 -21.52 -16.48 -3.37
N GLY A 33 -22.37 -15.52 -3.75
CA GLY A 33 -23.78 -15.52 -3.39
C GLY A 33 -24.01 -15.47 -1.89
N ARG A 34 -23.17 -14.74 -1.15
CA ARG A 34 -23.20 -14.62 0.31
C ARG A 34 -23.39 -13.16 0.74
N PRO A 35 -24.00 -12.91 1.92
CA PRO A 35 -24.05 -11.57 2.48
C PRO A 35 -22.64 -11.00 2.72
N PRO A 36 -22.40 -9.67 2.49
CA PRO A 36 -21.10 -9.04 2.74
C PRO A 36 -20.58 -9.24 4.16
N GLU A 37 -21.48 -9.29 5.16
CA GLU A 37 -21.15 -9.48 6.57
C GLU A 37 -20.55 -10.88 6.82
N ASP A 38 -21.01 -11.90 6.10
CA ASP A 38 -20.50 -13.27 6.22
C ASP A 38 -19.11 -13.36 5.57
N VAL A 39 -18.92 -12.70 4.43
CA VAL A 39 -17.60 -12.56 3.78
C VAL A 39 -16.63 -11.84 4.72
N HIS A 40 -17.04 -10.70 5.28
CA HIS A 40 -16.23 -9.95 6.25
C HIS A 40 -15.84 -10.82 7.45
N ARG A 41 -16.78 -11.52 8.05
CA ARG A 41 -16.52 -12.40 9.19
C ARG A 41 -15.55 -13.53 8.84
N SER A 42 -15.70 -14.11 7.66
CA SER A 42 -14.88 -15.24 7.22
C SER A 42 -13.43 -14.86 6.91
N LEU A 43 -13.19 -13.64 6.42
CA LEU A 43 -11.87 -13.19 5.98
C LEU A 43 -11.20 -12.25 6.99
N TYR A 44 -11.88 -11.17 7.36
CA TYR A 44 -11.33 -10.15 8.27
C TYR A 44 -11.53 -10.52 9.74
N GLY A 45 -12.75 -10.90 10.11
CA GLY A 45 -13.09 -11.29 11.49
C GLY A 45 -12.36 -12.53 11.98
N SER A 46 -11.86 -13.37 11.09
CA SER A 46 -11.03 -14.54 11.41
C SER A 46 -9.55 -14.23 11.65
N GLY A 47 -9.10 -13.01 11.33
CA GLY A 47 -7.69 -12.62 11.33
C GLY A 47 -6.91 -13.02 10.07
N PHE A 48 -7.54 -13.73 9.13
CA PHE A 48 -6.86 -14.25 7.93
C PHE A 48 -6.22 -13.12 7.08
N ILE A 49 -6.92 -12.00 6.87
CA ILE A 49 -6.34 -10.87 6.10
C ILE A 49 -5.08 -10.33 6.79
N GLY A 50 -5.07 -10.20 8.12
CA GLY A 50 -3.87 -9.79 8.85
C GLY A 50 -2.69 -10.77 8.68
N GLU A 51 -2.97 -12.07 8.61
CA GLU A 51 -1.95 -13.08 8.33
C GLU A 51 -1.40 -12.96 6.90
N THR A 52 -2.25 -12.64 5.91
CA THR A 52 -1.81 -12.44 4.51
C THR A 52 -0.95 -11.18 4.38
N GLU A 53 -1.28 -10.10 5.07
CA GLU A 53 -0.49 -8.87 5.11
C GLU A 53 0.88 -9.06 5.79
N LEU A 54 0.98 -10.02 6.71
CA LEU A 54 2.24 -10.45 7.32
C LEU A 54 3.05 -11.43 6.48
N GLY A 55 2.53 -11.86 5.31
CA GLY A 55 3.22 -12.75 4.39
C GLY A 55 3.27 -14.21 4.83
N TYR A 56 2.35 -14.66 5.69
CA TYR A 56 2.26 -16.09 6.07
C TYR A 56 1.67 -16.95 4.96
N TRP A 57 1.12 -16.32 3.92
CA TRP A 57 0.45 -16.97 2.79
C TRP A 57 0.98 -16.40 1.46
N ASN A 58 1.37 -17.27 0.52
CA ASN A 58 1.63 -16.82 -0.84
C ASN A 58 0.31 -16.64 -1.63
N ALA A 59 0.38 -16.06 -2.83
CA ALA A 59 -0.81 -15.72 -3.62
C ALA A 59 -1.70 -16.94 -3.92
N GLU A 60 -1.11 -18.10 -4.27
CA GLU A 60 -1.87 -19.34 -4.54
C GLU A 60 -2.58 -19.86 -3.28
N GLN A 61 -1.88 -19.80 -2.15
CA GLN A 61 -2.46 -20.19 -0.86
C GLN A 61 -3.61 -19.27 -0.46
N ILE A 62 -3.47 -17.94 -0.70
CA ILE A 62 -4.54 -16.96 -0.46
C ILE A 62 -5.78 -17.30 -1.29
N ILE A 63 -5.61 -17.56 -2.59
CA ILE A 63 -6.70 -17.92 -3.50
C ILE A 63 -7.41 -19.19 -3.02
N SER A 64 -6.63 -20.23 -2.70
CA SER A 64 -7.15 -21.52 -2.22
C SER A 64 -7.94 -21.37 -0.92
N GLU A 65 -7.38 -20.63 0.04
CA GLU A 65 -7.98 -20.42 1.37
C GLU A 65 -9.25 -19.58 1.32
N ILE A 66 -9.29 -18.54 0.47
CA ILE A 66 -10.52 -17.76 0.23
C ILE A 66 -11.61 -18.68 -0.31
N GLY A 67 -11.28 -19.53 -1.29
CA GLY A 67 -12.22 -20.50 -1.83
C GLY A 67 -12.75 -21.45 -0.76
N ALA A 68 -11.88 -21.98 0.09
CA ALA A 68 -12.25 -22.87 1.20
C ALA A 68 -13.16 -22.17 2.22
N ARG A 69 -12.83 -20.95 2.64
CA ARG A 69 -13.60 -20.16 3.63
C ARG A 69 -14.96 -19.72 3.10
N LEU A 70 -15.04 -19.40 1.81
CA LEU A 70 -16.28 -18.93 1.20
C LEU A 70 -17.12 -20.04 0.54
N GLY A 71 -16.62 -21.27 0.51
CA GLY A 71 -17.39 -22.48 0.23
C GLY A 71 -17.28 -23.03 -1.20
N ARG A 72 -16.48 -22.45 -2.09
CA ARG A 72 -16.15 -23.00 -3.41
C ARG A 72 -14.84 -22.44 -3.95
N PRO A 73 -14.13 -23.16 -4.81
CA PRO A 73 -12.99 -22.61 -5.55
C PRO A 73 -13.38 -21.38 -6.38
N VAL A 74 -12.43 -20.53 -6.61
CA VAL A 74 -12.55 -19.32 -7.41
C VAL A 74 -11.48 -19.28 -8.49
N ASP A 75 -11.80 -18.71 -9.63
CA ASP A 75 -10.83 -18.40 -10.68
C ASP A 75 -9.90 -17.26 -10.20
N ARG A 76 -8.60 -17.40 -10.47
CA ARG A 76 -7.58 -16.42 -10.08
C ARG A 76 -7.94 -15.02 -10.61
N THR A 77 -8.26 -14.92 -11.89
CA THR A 77 -8.53 -13.62 -12.55
C THR A 77 -9.76 -12.93 -11.97
N GLU A 78 -10.79 -13.71 -11.64
CA GLU A 78 -11.99 -13.17 -10.96
C GLU A 78 -11.64 -12.63 -9.57
N LEU A 79 -10.82 -13.36 -8.82
CA LEU A 79 -10.42 -12.96 -7.48
C LEU A 79 -9.50 -11.72 -7.50
N GLU A 80 -8.50 -11.70 -8.39
CA GLU A 80 -7.62 -10.55 -8.57
C GLU A 80 -8.41 -9.27 -8.90
N ARG A 81 -9.42 -9.37 -9.76
CA ARG A 81 -10.32 -8.24 -10.07
C ARG A 81 -11.08 -7.77 -8.83
N ALA A 82 -11.62 -8.69 -8.03
CA ALA A 82 -12.28 -8.35 -6.76
C ALA A 82 -11.30 -7.72 -5.76
N TRP A 83 -10.05 -8.18 -5.70
CA TRP A 83 -9.00 -7.63 -4.85
C TRP A 83 -8.65 -6.20 -5.23
N LEU A 84 -8.52 -5.93 -6.54
CA LEU A 84 -8.22 -4.60 -7.08
C LEU A 84 -9.39 -3.63 -6.99
N ALA A 85 -10.63 -4.11 -6.86
CA ALA A 85 -11.83 -3.26 -6.82
C ALA A 85 -11.79 -2.19 -5.72
N SER A 86 -11.07 -2.46 -4.62
CA SER A 86 -10.89 -1.50 -3.52
C SER A 86 -9.95 -0.34 -3.84
N PHE A 87 -9.18 -0.40 -4.93
CA PHE A 87 -8.12 0.54 -5.23
C PHE A 87 -8.41 1.32 -6.51
N GLN A 88 -8.83 2.54 -6.38
CA GLN A 88 -9.00 3.47 -7.50
C GLN A 88 -7.84 4.46 -7.52
N VAL A 89 -7.01 4.38 -8.55
CA VAL A 89 -5.84 5.26 -8.72
C VAL A 89 -6.24 6.74 -8.66
N ASP A 90 -5.46 7.54 -7.94
CA ASP A 90 -5.58 9.00 -7.89
C ASP A 90 -4.53 9.63 -8.85
N ASP A 91 -5.02 10.04 -10.03
CA ASP A 91 -4.15 10.57 -11.08
C ASP A 91 -3.47 11.90 -10.68
N GLU A 92 -4.12 12.72 -9.82
CA GLU A 92 -3.51 13.97 -9.32
C GLU A 92 -2.28 13.68 -8.44
N VAL A 93 -2.36 12.64 -7.61
CA VAL A 93 -1.21 12.22 -6.79
C VAL A 93 -0.12 11.59 -7.66
N LEU A 94 -0.48 10.77 -8.65
CA LEU A 94 0.50 10.21 -9.57
C LEU A 94 1.22 11.27 -10.41
N GLU A 95 0.57 12.37 -10.74
CA GLU A 95 1.22 13.51 -11.40
C GLU A 95 2.26 14.16 -10.47
N LEU A 96 1.94 14.33 -9.18
CA LEU A 96 2.90 14.82 -8.19
C LEU A 96 4.10 13.87 -8.05
N VAL A 97 3.88 12.56 -8.02
CA VAL A 97 4.96 11.55 -8.01
C VAL A 97 5.88 11.74 -9.20
N GLY A 98 5.32 11.89 -10.42
CA GLY A 98 6.12 12.09 -11.64
C GLY A 98 7.00 13.35 -11.57
N ARG A 99 6.49 14.43 -10.97
CA ARG A 99 7.27 15.67 -10.77
C ARG A 99 8.40 15.50 -9.74
N MET A 100 8.18 14.69 -8.70
CA MET A 100 9.19 14.42 -7.67
C MET A 100 10.26 13.43 -8.17
N ALA A 101 9.88 12.45 -8.97
CA ALA A 101 10.78 11.42 -9.52
C ALA A 101 11.93 12.00 -10.38
N VAL A 102 11.80 13.27 -10.82
CA VAL A 102 12.88 13.96 -11.56
C VAL A 102 14.14 14.20 -10.71
N ARG A 103 13.97 14.32 -9.37
CA ARG A 103 15.06 14.70 -8.44
C ARG A 103 15.21 13.80 -7.23
N HIS A 104 14.21 12.95 -6.98
CA HIS A 104 14.16 12.09 -5.80
C HIS A 104 13.85 10.67 -6.24
N ARG A 105 14.37 9.69 -5.51
CA ARG A 105 13.86 8.34 -5.60
C ARG A 105 12.43 8.31 -5.07
N THR A 106 11.59 7.51 -5.68
CA THR A 106 10.20 7.32 -5.24
C THR A 106 9.95 5.86 -4.92
N ALA A 107 9.24 5.58 -3.83
CA ALA A 107 8.92 4.22 -3.43
C ALA A 107 7.48 4.11 -2.91
N ILE A 108 6.95 2.89 -2.91
CA ILE A 108 5.70 2.52 -2.26
C ILE A 108 6.02 1.67 -1.03
N LEU A 109 5.36 1.94 0.11
CA LEU A 109 5.36 1.08 1.28
C LEU A 109 3.91 0.87 1.76
N THR A 110 3.38 -0.34 1.56
CA THR A 110 1.97 -0.64 1.78
C THR A 110 1.75 -1.89 2.65
N ASN A 111 0.74 -1.83 3.53
CA ASN A 111 0.27 -3.00 4.27
C ASN A 111 -0.70 -3.80 3.39
N ASN A 112 -0.18 -4.75 2.65
CA ASN A 112 -0.96 -5.57 1.73
C ASN A 112 -0.30 -6.93 1.47
N ASP A 113 -1.09 -7.83 0.92
CA ASP A 113 -0.72 -9.22 0.65
C ASP A 113 -0.08 -9.43 -0.74
N LEU A 114 0.45 -10.65 -0.95
CA LEU A 114 1.09 -11.04 -2.20
C LEU A 114 0.11 -11.18 -3.38
N LEU A 115 -1.16 -11.49 -3.12
CA LEU A 115 -2.17 -11.55 -4.18
C LEU A 115 -2.44 -10.17 -4.77
N LEU A 116 -2.59 -9.14 -3.91
CA LEU A 116 -2.69 -7.75 -4.38
C LEU A 116 -1.45 -7.33 -5.15
N ARG A 117 -0.26 -7.68 -4.65
CA ARG A 117 0.99 -7.34 -5.31
C ARG A 117 1.04 -7.86 -6.74
N GLU A 118 0.76 -9.15 -6.93
CA GLU A 118 0.77 -9.77 -8.25
C GLU A 118 -0.31 -9.17 -9.17
N ALA A 119 -1.54 -9.04 -8.67
CA ALA A 119 -2.65 -8.44 -9.40
C ALA A 119 -2.38 -6.98 -9.80
N LEU A 120 -1.84 -6.18 -8.89
CA LEU A 120 -1.53 -4.77 -9.13
C LEU A 120 -0.45 -4.61 -10.21
N LEU A 121 0.67 -5.31 -10.07
CA LEU A 121 1.80 -5.19 -10.99
C LEU A 121 1.52 -5.80 -12.38
N SER A 122 0.67 -6.83 -12.45
CA SER A 122 0.23 -7.38 -13.74
C SER A 122 -0.75 -6.46 -14.48
N THR A 123 -1.60 -5.73 -13.74
CA THR A 123 -2.64 -4.85 -14.32
C THR A 123 -2.11 -3.43 -14.55
N ARG A 124 -1.13 -3.00 -13.77
CA ARG A 124 -0.53 -1.66 -13.78
C ARG A 124 0.99 -1.72 -13.85
N PRO A 125 1.57 -2.27 -14.93
CA PRO A 125 3.03 -2.40 -15.07
C PRO A 125 3.75 -1.04 -15.01
N GLU A 126 3.07 0.05 -15.36
CA GLU A 126 3.59 1.41 -15.27
C GLU A 126 3.97 1.84 -13.84
N LEU A 127 3.42 1.19 -12.81
CA LEU A 127 3.85 1.44 -11.43
C LEU A 127 5.29 0.95 -11.22
N GLY A 128 5.65 -0.21 -11.80
CA GLY A 128 7.01 -0.74 -11.76
C GLY A 128 8.04 0.15 -12.47
N GLU A 129 7.59 0.94 -13.46
CA GLU A 129 8.44 1.87 -14.18
C GLU A 129 8.56 3.23 -13.48
N ARG A 130 7.56 3.59 -12.68
CA ARG A 130 7.43 4.91 -12.05
C ARG A 130 8.05 4.99 -10.66
N PHE A 131 8.14 3.86 -9.96
CA PHE A 131 8.69 3.78 -8.61
C PHE A 131 9.97 2.94 -8.60
N ASP A 132 11.02 3.44 -7.92
CA ASP A 132 12.29 2.73 -7.77
C ASP A 132 12.15 1.47 -6.90
N ASP A 133 11.27 1.51 -5.90
CA ASP A 133 10.97 0.38 -5.02
C ASP A 133 9.46 0.29 -4.76
N ILE A 134 8.92 -0.92 -4.78
CA ILE A 134 7.53 -1.21 -4.39
C ILE A 134 7.57 -2.29 -3.32
N VAL A 135 7.31 -1.89 -2.06
CA VAL A 135 7.50 -2.73 -0.89
C VAL A 135 6.15 -3.05 -0.25
N PHE A 136 5.84 -4.33 -0.18
CA PHE A 136 4.65 -4.84 0.48
C PHE A 136 5.00 -5.39 1.88
N SER A 137 4.14 -5.17 2.86
CA SER A 137 4.32 -5.67 4.22
C SER A 137 4.47 -7.19 4.26
N SER A 138 3.79 -7.89 3.35
CA SER A 138 3.89 -9.35 3.20
C SER A 138 5.30 -9.83 2.80
N GLU A 139 6.07 -9.02 2.06
CA GLU A 139 7.47 -9.32 1.74
C GLU A 139 8.40 -9.00 2.92
N LEU A 140 8.00 -8.04 3.75
CA LEU A 140 8.74 -7.66 4.96
C LEU A 140 8.46 -8.55 6.17
N HIS A 141 7.37 -9.32 6.17
CA HIS A 141 6.83 -9.99 7.35
C HIS A 141 6.67 -9.03 8.54
N ALA A 142 6.27 -7.80 8.26
CA ALA A 142 6.06 -6.75 9.24
C ALA A 142 5.15 -5.67 8.66
N VAL A 143 4.18 -5.18 9.45
CA VAL A 143 3.18 -4.19 9.05
C VAL A 143 3.43 -2.84 9.73
N LYS A 144 3.18 -1.74 9.01
CA LYS A 144 3.09 -0.41 9.62
C LYS A 144 1.98 -0.42 10.70
N PRO A 145 2.13 0.26 11.82
CA PRO A 145 3.16 1.25 12.18
C PRO A 145 4.36 0.69 12.97
N THR A 146 4.64 -0.62 12.93
CA THR A 146 5.71 -1.20 13.72
C THR A 146 7.08 -0.65 13.32
N ALA A 147 7.98 -0.42 14.31
CA ALA A 147 9.35 0.01 14.03
C ALA A 147 10.08 -0.99 13.12
N GLU A 148 9.76 -2.27 13.24
CA GLU A 148 10.34 -3.34 12.42
C GLU A 148 9.97 -3.20 10.93
N SER A 149 8.73 -2.80 10.61
CA SER A 149 8.32 -2.59 9.21
C SER A 149 9.12 -1.46 8.55
N PHE A 150 9.29 -0.33 9.25
CA PHE A 150 10.09 0.79 8.74
C PHE A 150 11.56 0.41 8.60
N ARG A 151 12.13 -0.27 9.60
CA ARG A 151 13.52 -0.73 9.54
C ARG A 151 13.79 -1.65 8.35
N ARG A 152 12.91 -2.64 8.11
CA ARG A 152 13.01 -3.56 6.98
C ARG A 152 12.80 -2.86 5.65
N ALA A 153 11.80 -1.97 5.56
CA ALA A 153 11.55 -1.18 4.36
C ALA A 153 12.76 -0.32 3.99
N LEU A 154 13.37 0.38 4.95
CA LEU A 154 14.58 1.17 4.74
C LEU A 154 15.75 0.29 4.23
N SER A 155 15.90 -0.92 4.79
CA SER A 155 16.92 -1.87 4.32
C SER A 155 16.73 -2.28 2.86
N VAL A 156 15.48 -2.56 2.43
CA VAL A 156 15.15 -2.88 1.03
C VAL A 156 15.47 -1.68 0.13
N MET A 157 15.02 -0.49 0.51
CA MET A 157 15.23 0.75 -0.25
C MET A 157 16.68 1.26 -0.20
N LYS A 158 17.53 0.67 0.67
CA LYS A 158 18.92 1.12 0.94
C LYS A 158 18.97 2.60 1.27
N ALA A 159 18.07 3.06 2.15
CA ALA A 159 17.92 4.46 2.54
C ALA A 159 18.13 4.65 4.04
N GLU A 160 18.72 5.78 4.42
CA GLU A 160 18.84 6.17 5.83
C GLU A 160 17.55 6.89 6.28
N PRO A 161 17.09 6.70 7.54
CA PRO A 161 15.86 7.33 8.03
C PRO A 161 15.79 8.84 7.80
N SER A 162 16.90 9.54 8.02
CA SER A 162 17.02 11.01 7.89
C SER A 162 16.94 11.53 6.45
N GLU A 163 17.01 10.65 5.45
CA GLU A 163 16.94 10.96 4.01
C GLU A 163 15.57 10.65 3.41
N VAL A 164 14.64 10.11 4.21
CA VAL A 164 13.33 9.67 3.74
C VAL A 164 12.23 10.61 4.19
N LEU A 165 11.31 10.92 3.27
CA LEU A 165 10.01 11.49 3.57
C LEU A 165 8.93 10.44 3.30
N PHE A 166 8.18 10.06 4.33
CA PHE A 166 7.06 9.14 4.26
C PHE A 166 5.73 9.87 4.21
N ILE A 167 4.81 9.43 3.35
CA ILE A 167 3.50 10.05 3.12
C ILE A 167 2.43 8.98 3.29
N ASP A 168 1.54 9.19 4.27
CA ASP A 168 0.52 8.18 4.65
C ASP A 168 -0.73 8.90 5.20
N ASP A 169 -1.91 8.35 4.98
CA ASP A 169 -3.20 8.88 5.44
C ASP A 169 -3.61 8.37 6.84
N SER A 170 -2.80 7.49 7.43
CA SER A 170 -3.00 6.96 8.78
C SER A 170 -2.11 7.71 9.78
N ASP A 171 -2.74 8.36 10.77
CA ASP A 171 -2.02 9.04 11.86
C ASP A 171 -1.08 8.09 12.62
N SER A 172 -1.49 6.84 12.83
CA SER A 172 -0.65 5.84 13.47
C SER A 172 0.60 5.50 12.66
N ASN A 173 0.50 5.40 11.34
CA ASN A 173 1.63 5.13 10.47
C ASN A 173 2.60 6.32 10.42
N VAL A 174 2.08 7.54 10.33
CA VAL A 174 2.86 8.77 10.40
C VAL A 174 3.63 8.85 11.72
N THR A 175 2.96 8.60 12.84
CA THR A 175 3.56 8.58 14.17
C THR A 175 4.64 7.50 14.28
N GLY A 176 4.38 6.29 13.76
CA GLY A 176 5.35 5.19 13.74
C GLY A 176 6.60 5.53 12.92
N ALA A 177 6.43 6.19 11.76
CA ALA A 177 7.55 6.65 10.94
C ALA A 177 8.41 7.70 11.67
N LEU A 178 7.78 8.67 12.33
CA LEU A 178 8.48 9.69 13.13
C LEU A 178 9.29 9.04 14.27
N HIS A 179 8.74 8.04 14.97
CA HIS A 179 9.46 7.30 15.99
C HIS A 179 10.63 6.48 15.43
N ALA A 180 10.56 6.07 14.16
CA ALA A 180 11.65 5.41 13.45
C ALA A 180 12.72 6.39 12.91
N GLY A 181 12.59 7.70 13.18
CA GLY A 181 13.51 8.75 12.72
C GLY A 181 13.29 9.19 11.27
N ILE A 182 12.16 8.79 10.66
CA ILE A 182 11.78 9.14 9.29
C ILE A 182 10.93 10.41 9.34
N SER A 183 11.21 11.40 8.49
CA SER A 183 10.29 12.53 8.31
C SER A 183 8.98 12.04 7.69
N ALA A 184 7.84 12.53 8.19
CA ALA A 184 6.55 12.09 7.69
C ALA A 184 5.57 13.23 7.43
N VAL A 185 4.63 13.00 6.52
CA VAL A 185 3.52 13.90 6.18
C VAL A 185 2.22 13.11 6.27
N TYR A 186 1.29 13.61 7.06
CA TYR A 186 -0.08 13.14 7.05
C TYR A 186 -0.78 13.60 5.77
N PHE A 187 -1.23 12.66 4.96
CA PHE A 187 -1.89 12.92 3.69
C PHE A 187 -3.37 13.20 3.88
N GLN A 188 -3.88 14.23 3.21
CA GLN A 188 -5.29 14.58 3.19
C GLN A 188 -5.84 14.77 1.77
N SER A 189 -4.99 15.28 0.87
CA SER A 189 -5.32 15.48 -0.55
C SER A 189 -4.06 15.78 -1.36
N ALA A 190 -4.13 15.61 -2.67
CA ALA A 190 -3.07 16.02 -3.60
C ALA A 190 -2.69 17.50 -3.45
N GLN A 191 -3.67 18.38 -3.26
CA GLN A 191 -3.44 19.82 -3.08
C GLN A 191 -2.70 20.14 -1.77
N GLN A 192 -3.09 19.50 -0.67
CA GLN A 192 -2.40 19.64 0.63
C GLN A 192 -0.97 19.12 0.51
N LEU A 193 -0.77 17.93 -0.08
CA LEU A 193 0.54 17.35 -0.31
C LEU A 193 1.44 18.26 -1.16
N ALA A 194 0.94 18.78 -2.29
CA ALA A 194 1.69 19.70 -3.14
C ALA A 194 2.15 20.95 -2.38
N THR A 195 1.30 21.47 -1.50
CA THR A 195 1.62 22.63 -0.65
C THR A 195 2.74 22.29 0.34
N GLU A 196 2.64 21.16 0.99
CA GLU A 196 3.63 20.71 1.98
C GLU A 196 4.99 20.41 1.34
N LEU A 197 5.00 19.79 0.16
CA LEU A 197 6.21 19.52 -0.60
C LEU A 197 6.91 20.80 -1.07
N ARG A 198 6.15 21.84 -1.50
CA ARG A 198 6.72 23.15 -1.85
C ARG A 198 7.36 23.83 -0.63
N LYS A 199 6.71 23.81 0.53
CA LYS A 199 7.27 24.36 1.78
C LYS A 199 8.59 23.72 2.15
N ARG A 200 8.76 22.45 1.84
CA ARG A 200 9.99 21.68 2.08
C ARG A 200 11.04 21.83 0.97
N GLY A 201 10.72 22.53 -0.12
CA GLY A 201 11.60 22.68 -1.28
C GLY A 201 11.74 21.41 -2.13
N LEU A 202 10.84 20.42 -1.95
CA LEU A 202 10.87 19.14 -2.67
C LEU A 202 10.08 19.17 -3.97
N LEU A 203 9.21 20.15 -4.16
CA LEU A 203 8.45 20.36 -5.39
C LEU A 203 8.76 21.74 -5.94
N GLY A 204 9.28 21.80 -7.17
CA GLY A 204 9.49 23.05 -7.89
C GLY A 204 8.18 23.78 -8.18
N GLY A 205 8.26 25.10 -8.35
CA GLY A 205 7.12 25.93 -8.75
C GLY A 205 6.57 25.58 -10.14
#